data_6e98661a5b5dc707b66cd317b5c1dd96
#
_entry.id   6e98661a5b5dc707b66cd317b5c1dd96
#
_cell.length_a   1.000
_cell.length_b   1.000
_cell.length_c   1.000
_cell.angle_alpha   90.00
_cell.angle_beta   90.00
_cell.angle_gamma   90.00
#
_symmetry.space_group_name_H-M   'P 1'
#
loop_
_entity.id
_entity.type
_entity.pdbx_description
1 polymer ?
#
loop_
_entity_poly.entity_id
_entity_poly.type
_entity_poly.pdbx_seq_one_letter_code
_entity_poly.pdbx_strand_id
1 'polypeptide(L)'
;YTDKFAMSQYSAPPMSGPLVVRTFQKSVGKSPFDVFDQFEKQCTAAASIGQVHKAQKDGKTLAVKVQYPGISNSIQSDLRMVKPVANAMFGLPEKEMKKYFQEVEDKLLEETNYTLELQRSQEISTTCTNIPDIFFPVYYPEYSSPKVLVMDWLEGDHLKEFLDKKPSQEVKNRIAQALWDFYNHQLHTALAIHADPHPGNFLLQKDGRVGVIDFGCVKVVPEDFYYHYFPLLVPEIRNNQAVVDQLLSHIEIIFPQDSPAVKVELQTAFLEMTALLSRPFETENFQFTHEFIDEIYAKGEEIYQIPEVKRPTQPRGSKHALYVNRTYFGIYSMMADLQANISTHADLWSDKLKSHWGLEKA
;
A
#
# COMPACT_ATOMS: atom_id res chain seq x y z
N TYR A 1 -9.21 9.05 15.43
CA TYR A 1 -8.03 9.48 14.64
C TYR A 1 -8.25 9.29 13.14
N THR A 2 -8.90 8.21 12.69
CA THR A 2 -9.20 7.90 11.28
C THR A 2 -10.02 8.97 10.58
N ASP A 3 -11.07 9.52 11.20
CA ASP A 3 -11.92 10.56 10.61
C ASP A 3 -11.20 11.88 10.35
N LYS A 4 -10.21 12.23 11.17
CA LYS A 4 -9.42 13.47 10.97
C LYS A 4 -8.39 13.33 9.84
N PHE A 5 -7.86 12.13 9.60
CA PHE A 5 -6.98 11.86 8.46
C PHE A 5 -7.75 11.85 7.14
N ALA A 6 -8.94 11.26 7.10
CA ALA A 6 -9.81 11.30 5.92
C ALA A 6 -10.21 12.72 5.52
N MET A 7 -10.46 13.61 6.51
CA MET A 7 -10.79 15.03 6.26
C MET A 7 -9.59 15.84 5.72
N SER A 8 -8.35 15.47 6.04
CA SER A 8 -7.17 16.22 5.59
C SER A 8 -6.87 16.05 4.10
N GLN A 9 -7.32 14.96 3.49
CA GLN A 9 -7.12 14.68 2.05
C GLN A 9 -8.05 15.51 1.13
N TYR A 10 -9.16 16.09 1.67
CA TYR A 10 -10.11 16.89 0.89
C TYR A 10 -9.90 18.40 1.01
N SER A 11 -8.85 18.87 1.67
CA SER A 11 -8.73 20.28 2.04
C SER A 11 -7.91 21.15 1.09
N ALA A 12 -7.23 20.61 0.10
CA ALA A 12 -6.54 21.42 -0.89
C ALA A 12 -7.54 21.96 -1.94
N PRO A 13 -7.64 23.28 -2.14
CA PRO A 13 -8.54 23.82 -3.15
C PRO A 13 -8.11 23.32 -4.54
N PRO A 14 -9.06 22.90 -5.39
CA PRO A 14 -8.73 22.43 -6.73
C PRO A 14 -8.06 23.54 -7.56
N MET A 15 -7.17 23.13 -8.48
CA MET A 15 -6.59 24.06 -9.45
C MET A 15 -7.70 24.72 -10.27
N SER A 16 -7.53 25.99 -10.58
CA SER A 16 -8.43 26.65 -11.52
C SER A 16 -8.32 26.05 -12.93
N GLY A 17 -9.41 26.05 -13.69
CA GLY A 17 -9.42 25.52 -15.06
C GLY A 17 -8.30 26.06 -15.96
N PRO A 18 -7.99 27.39 -15.97
CA PRO A 18 -6.85 27.93 -16.72
C PRO A 18 -5.50 27.34 -16.29
N LEU A 19 -5.30 27.08 -15.00
CA LEU A 19 -4.05 26.49 -14.49
C LEU A 19 -3.91 25.04 -14.93
N VAL A 20 -4.99 24.26 -14.91
CA VAL A 20 -5.04 22.88 -15.41
C VAL A 20 -4.65 22.84 -16.89
N VAL A 21 -5.32 23.65 -17.73
CA VAL A 21 -5.04 23.72 -19.18
C VAL A 21 -3.58 24.09 -19.43
N ARG A 22 -3.04 25.07 -18.69
CA ARG A 22 -1.63 25.47 -18.80
C ARG A 22 -0.67 24.37 -18.38
N THR A 23 -0.97 23.66 -17.27
CA THR A 23 -0.16 22.53 -16.79
C THR A 23 -0.15 21.40 -17.80
N PHE A 24 -1.31 21.02 -18.32
CA PHE A 24 -1.46 20.03 -19.37
C PHE A 24 -0.65 20.42 -20.61
N GLN A 25 -0.88 21.62 -21.16
CA GLN A 25 -0.21 22.09 -22.36
C GLN A 25 1.30 22.17 -22.21
N LYS A 26 1.80 22.60 -21.03
CA LYS A 26 3.25 22.63 -20.75
C LYS A 26 3.88 21.22 -20.71
N SER A 27 3.13 20.22 -20.27
CA SER A 27 3.63 18.87 -20.06
C SER A 27 3.46 17.97 -21.29
N VAL A 28 2.34 18.09 -22.00
CA VAL A 28 2.00 17.29 -23.19
C VAL A 28 2.42 17.97 -24.51
N GLY A 29 2.60 19.30 -24.48
CA GLY A 29 2.98 20.10 -25.67
C GLY A 29 1.81 20.57 -26.52
N LYS A 30 0.58 20.14 -26.23
CA LYS A 30 -0.67 20.51 -26.92
C LYS A 30 -1.74 20.92 -25.92
N SER A 31 -2.70 21.72 -26.33
CA SER A 31 -3.87 22.01 -25.51
C SER A 31 -4.72 20.75 -25.30
N PRO A 32 -5.34 20.54 -24.11
CA PRO A 32 -6.26 19.43 -23.93
C PRO A 32 -7.44 19.46 -24.93
N PHE A 33 -7.82 20.64 -25.44
CA PHE A 33 -8.86 20.80 -26.46
C PHE A 33 -8.41 20.45 -27.89
N ASP A 34 -7.09 20.31 -28.11
CA ASP A 34 -6.52 19.81 -29.37
C ASP A 34 -6.31 18.30 -29.33
N VAL A 35 -6.24 17.71 -28.10
CA VAL A 35 -6.02 16.29 -27.87
C VAL A 35 -7.34 15.53 -27.77
N PHE A 36 -8.28 16.06 -26.98
CA PHE A 36 -9.57 15.43 -26.69
C PHE A 36 -10.72 16.10 -27.45
N ASP A 37 -11.72 15.31 -27.78
CA ASP A 37 -12.96 15.81 -28.41
C ASP A 37 -13.76 16.70 -27.44
N GLN A 38 -13.71 16.34 -26.12
CA GLN A 38 -14.22 17.15 -25.04
C GLN A 38 -13.28 17.03 -23.82
N PHE A 39 -13.12 18.13 -23.08
CA PHE A 39 -12.34 18.15 -21.85
C PHE A 39 -13.05 19.00 -20.80
N GLU A 40 -13.36 18.40 -19.64
CA GLU A 40 -13.99 19.09 -18.53
C GLU A 40 -12.94 19.88 -17.72
N LYS A 41 -13.08 21.21 -17.69
CA LYS A 41 -12.17 22.09 -16.92
C LYS A 41 -12.39 21.97 -15.42
N GLN A 42 -13.58 21.55 -15.00
CA GLN A 42 -13.90 21.33 -13.58
C GLN A 42 -13.30 20.01 -13.12
N CYS A 43 -12.71 19.99 -11.95
CA CYS A 43 -12.20 18.80 -11.31
C CYS A 43 -13.35 17.83 -10.99
N THR A 44 -13.21 16.58 -11.39
CA THR A 44 -14.17 15.51 -11.08
C THR A 44 -13.81 14.80 -9.78
N ALA A 45 -12.51 14.61 -9.52
CA ALA A 45 -12.01 13.97 -8.31
C ALA A 45 -10.63 14.54 -7.91
N ALA A 46 -10.32 14.48 -6.62
CA ALA A 46 -8.98 14.76 -6.12
C ALA A 46 -8.09 13.52 -6.31
N ALA A 47 -6.78 13.74 -6.50
CA ALA A 47 -5.74 12.73 -6.41
C ALA A 47 -4.70 13.16 -5.37
N SER A 48 -3.84 12.25 -4.88
CA SER A 48 -2.86 12.54 -3.81
C SER A 48 -2.04 13.79 -4.07
N ILE A 49 -1.55 13.94 -5.31
CA ILE A 49 -0.66 15.04 -5.71
C ILE A 49 -1.18 15.80 -6.96
N GLY A 50 -2.46 15.68 -7.27
CA GLY A 50 -3.08 16.28 -8.43
C GLY A 50 -4.60 16.24 -8.39
N GLN A 51 -5.21 16.33 -9.53
CA GLN A 51 -6.67 16.21 -9.68
C GLN A 51 -7.02 15.52 -10.99
N VAL A 52 -8.21 14.92 -11.05
CA VAL A 52 -8.72 14.14 -12.17
C VAL A 52 -9.84 14.90 -12.88
N HIS A 53 -9.76 14.91 -14.22
CA HIS A 53 -10.75 15.52 -15.11
C HIS A 53 -11.31 14.46 -16.04
N LYS A 54 -12.59 14.59 -16.40
CA LYS A 54 -13.16 13.79 -17.48
C LYS A 54 -12.82 14.38 -18.83
N ALA A 55 -12.53 13.49 -19.78
CA ALA A 55 -12.40 13.84 -21.19
C ALA A 55 -13.14 12.81 -22.07
N GLN A 56 -13.44 13.20 -23.29
CA GLN A 56 -13.98 12.30 -24.32
C GLN A 56 -12.99 12.23 -25.48
N LYS A 57 -12.73 11.02 -25.96
CA LYS A 57 -11.90 10.79 -27.15
C LYS A 57 -12.36 9.54 -27.88
N ASP A 58 -12.66 9.69 -29.17
CA ASP A 58 -13.07 8.58 -30.03
C ASP A 58 -14.23 7.73 -29.43
N GLY A 59 -15.22 8.41 -28.84
CA GLY A 59 -16.38 7.79 -28.20
C GLY A 59 -16.13 7.16 -26.83
N LYS A 60 -14.90 7.25 -26.29
CA LYS A 60 -14.54 6.76 -24.94
C LYS A 60 -14.51 7.88 -23.94
N THR A 61 -14.92 7.58 -22.70
CA THR A 61 -14.71 8.47 -21.56
C THR A 61 -13.36 8.15 -20.91
N LEU A 62 -12.56 9.18 -20.72
CA LEU A 62 -11.20 9.08 -20.18
C LEU A 62 -11.08 9.84 -18.86
N ALA A 63 -10.23 9.33 -17.96
CA ALA A 63 -9.73 10.02 -16.79
C ALA A 63 -8.38 10.67 -17.13
N VAL A 64 -8.27 11.97 -16.90
CA VAL A 64 -7.06 12.76 -17.11
C VAL A 64 -6.57 13.27 -15.78
N LYS A 65 -5.57 12.60 -15.19
CA LYS A 65 -4.92 12.96 -13.93
C LYS A 65 -3.87 14.02 -14.20
N VAL A 66 -4.01 15.21 -13.60
CA VAL A 66 -3.11 16.37 -13.80
C VAL A 66 -2.48 16.74 -12.49
N GLN A 67 -1.15 16.73 -12.43
CA GLN A 67 -0.37 17.00 -11.22
C GLN A 67 -0.40 18.47 -10.82
N TYR A 68 -0.41 18.75 -9.51
CA TYR A 68 -0.21 20.10 -9.00
C TYR A 68 1.19 20.64 -9.37
N PRO A 69 1.29 21.88 -9.86
CA PRO A 69 2.59 22.46 -10.22
C PRO A 69 3.46 22.66 -8.98
N GLY A 70 4.74 22.29 -9.08
CA GLY A 70 5.74 22.50 -8.02
C GLY A 70 5.77 21.45 -6.91
N ILE A 71 4.94 20.40 -6.96
CA ILE A 71 4.82 19.41 -5.89
C ILE A 71 6.15 18.72 -5.54
N SER A 72 6.98 18.37 -6.52
CA SER A 72 8.29 17.75 -6.27
C SER A 72 9.24 18.64 -5.46
N ASN A 73 9.18 19.97 -5.66
CA ASN A 73 9.98 20.92 -4.88
C ASN A 73 9.43 21.07 -3.46
N SER A 74 8.10 21.02 -3.30
CA SER A 74 7.43 21.05 -2.00
C SER A 74 7.85 19.88 -1.14
N ILE A 75 7.83 18.64 -1.67
CA ILE A 75 8.21 17.42 -0.96
C ILE A 75 9.59 17.56 -0.30
N GLN A 76 10.59 18.03 -1.05
CA GLN A 76 11.95 18.19 -0.52
C GLN A 76 12.01 19.24 0.62
N SER A 77 11.28 20.35 0.50
CA SER A 77 11.25 21.36 1.55
C SER A 77 10.49 20.88 2.78
N ASP A 78 9.39 20.17 2.60
CA ASP A 78 8.58 19.62 3.68
C ASP A 78 9.36 18.57 4.47
N LEU A 79 10.06 17.66 3.79
CA LEU A 79 10.93 16.66 4.43
C LEU A 79 12.06 17.32 5.24
N ARG A 80 12.65 18.42 4.77
CA ARG A 80 13.66 19.16 5.55
C ARG A 80 13.11 19.70 6.87
N MET A 81 11.84 20.09 6.89
CA MET A 81 11.17 20.58 8.11
C MET A 81 10.75 19.43 9.03
N VAL A 82 10.32 18.29 8.48
CA VAL A 82 9.84 17.14 9.24
C VAL A 82 10.98 16.33 9.86
N LYS A 83 12.13 16.16 9.17
CA LYS A 83 13.27 15.36 9.64
C LYS A 83 13.73 15.70 11.06
N PRO A 84 13.97 16.99 11.44
CA PRO A 84 14.37 17.34 12.80
C PRO A 84 13.32 17.00 13.86
N VAL A 85 12.04 17.22 13.53
CA VAL A 85 10.92 16.90 14.44
C VAL A 85 10.82 15.41 14.67
N ALA A 86 10.90 14.61 13.62
CA ALA A 86 10.88 13.15 13.71
C ALA A 86 12.08 12.62 14.52
N ASN A 87 13.30 13.12 14.26
CA ASN A 87 14.49 12.73 15.02
C ASN A 87 14.34 13.06 16.52
N ALA A 88 13.77 14.22 16.86
CA ALA A 88 13.50 14.59 18.24
C ALA A 88 12.42 13.69 18.89
N MET A 89 11.39 13.33 18.12
CA MET A 89 10.30 12.48 18.60
C MET A 89 10.77 11.04 18.86
N PHE A 90 11.58 10.48 17.99
CA PHE A 90 12.14 9.13 18.14
C PHE A 90 13.37 9.10 19.08
N GLY A 91 13.97 10.25 19.39
CA GLY A 91 15.18 10.32 20.20
C GLY A 91 16.43 9.73 19.54
N LEU A 92 16.42 9.56 18.21
CA LEU A 92 17.51 8.94 17.44
C LEU A 92 18.30 9.97 16.66
N PRO A 93 19.64 9.77 16.52
CA PRO A 93 20.47 10.62 15.68
C PRO A 93 20.06 10.56 14.22
N GLU A 94 20.19 11.68 13.50
CA GLU A 94 19.85 11.78 12.06
C GLU A 94 20.55 10.71 11.23
N LYS A 95 21.82 10.40 11.54
CA LYS A 95 22.60 9.37 10.87
C LYS A 95 21.92 8.01 10.89
N GLU A 96 21.33 7.64 12.01
CA GLU A 96 20.64 6.36 12.20
C GLU A 96 19.30 6.30 11.44
N MET A 97 18.60 7.43 11.37
CA MET A 97 17.31 7.54 10.67
C MET A 97 17.43 7.72 9.15
N LYS A 98 18.66 7.99 8.66
CA LYS A 98 18.90 8.36 7.26
C LYS A 98 18.29 7.36 6.26
N LYS A 99 18.47 6.06 6.48
CA LYS A 99 17.97 5.02 5.54
C LYS A 99 16.44 5.02 5.42
N TYR A 100 15.73 5.33 6.50
CA TYR A 100 14.27 5.39 6.50
C TYR A 100 13.77 6.67 5.83
N PHE A 101 14.38 7.82 6.14
CA PHE A 101 14.05 9.07 5.47
C PHE A 101 14.34 9.03 3.98
N GLN A 102 15.44 8.39 3.57
CA GLN A 102 15.75 8.23 2.16
C GLN A 102 14.71 7.36 1.45
N GLU A 103 14.31 6.25 2.05
CA GLU A 103 13.26 5.38 1.50
C GLU A 103 11.93 6.13 1.32
N VAL A 104 11.52 6.93 2.31
CA VAL A 104 10.30 7.74 2.23
C VAL A 104 10.44 8.84 1.17
N GLU A 105 11.58 9.54 1.13
CA GLU A 105 11.86 10.60 0.14
C GLU A 105 11.82 10.05 -1.28
N ASP A 106 12.48 8.93 -1.52
CA ASP A 106 12.52 8.27 -2.83
C ASP A 106 11.10 7.91 -3.29
N LYS A 107 10.27 7.33 -2.40
CA LYS A 107 8.89 6.97 -2.73
C LYS A 107 8.01 8.18 -3.01
N LEU A 108 8.10 9.23 -2.21
CA LEU A 108 7.34 10.47 -2.46
C LEU A 108 7.74 11.14 -3.79
N LEU A 109 9.03 11.08 -4.14
CA LEU A 109 9.51 11.60 -5.42
C LEU A 109 9.06 10.72 -6.61
N GLU A 110 9.04 9.39 -6.44
CA GLU A 110 8.50 8.47 -7.45
C GLU A 110 7.04 8.78 -7.76
N GLU A 111 6.19 9.08 -6.75
CA GLU A 111 4.79 9.48 -6.94
C GLU A 111 4.64 10.74 -7.79
N THR A 112 5.66 11.63 -7.82
CA THR A 112 5.62 12.82 -8.68
C THR A 112 5.93 12.56 -10.15
N ASN A 113 6.15 11.31 -10.55
CA ASN A 113 6.49 10.93 -11.92
C ASN A 113 5.40 10.03 -12.54
N TYR A 114 4.45 10.64 -13.23
CA TYR A 114 3.36 9.90 -13.86
C TYR A 114 3.80 9.01 -15.05
N THR A 115 4.99 9.22 -15.62
CA THR A 115 5.56 8.25 -16.57
C THR A 115 5.93 6.95 -15.87
N LEU A 116 6.48 7.03 -14.66
CA LEU A 116 6.80 5.85 -13.85
C LEU A 116 5.52 5.16 -13.37
N GLU A 117 4.50 5.94 -12.95
CA GLU A 117 3.19 5.40 -12.57
C GLU A 117 2.55 4.65 -13.75
N LEU A 118 2.57 5.22 -14.95
CA LEU A 118 2.09 4.59 -16.17
C LEU A 118 2.77 3.23 -16.43
N GLN A 119 4.09 3.21 -16.38
CA GLN A 119 4.86 1.97 -16.59
C GLN A 119 4.48 0.90 -15.56
N ARG A 120 4.48 1.23 -14.29
CA ARG A 120 4.12 0.32 -13.19
C ARG A 120 2.68 -0.18 -13.30
N SER A 121 1.77 0.70 -13.68
CA SER A 121 0.37 0.35 -13.90
C SER A 121 0.24 -0.72 -14.99
N GLN A 122 0.96 -0.56 -16.10
CA GLN A 122 0.97 -1.53 -17.19
C GLN A 122 1.62 -2.86 -16.77
N GLU A 123 2.72 -2.82 -16.05
CA GLU A 123 3.41 -4.02 -15.53
C GLU A 123 2.50 -4.81 -14.58
N ILE A 124 1.92 -4.15 -13.57
CA ILE A 124 1.06 -4.82 -12.58
C ILE A 124 -0.23 -5.31 -13.24
N SER A 125 -0.88 -4.50 -14.08
CA SER A 125 -2.10 -4.93 -14.77
C SER A 125 -1.85 -6.16 -15.64
N THR A 126 -0.67 -6.27 -16.28
CA THR A 126 -0.29 -7.43 -17.08
C THR A 126 -0.07 -8.68 -16.22
N THR A 127 0.64 -8.55 -15.09
CA THR A 127 0.92 -9.68 -14.20
C THR A 127 -0.31 -10.16 -13.44
N CYS A 128 -1.30 -9.28 -13.22
CA CYS A 128 -2.51 -9.57 -12.46
C CYS A 128 -3.74 -9.87 -13.34
N THR A 129 -3.59 -10.05 -14.65
CA THR A 129 -4.70 -10.33 -15.60
C THR A 129 -5.52 -11.57 -15.25
N ASN A 130 -4.91 -12.57 -14.61
CA ASN A 130 -5.55 -13.82 -14.24
C ASN A 130 -6.23 -13.80 -12.87
N ILE A 131 -6.17 -12.69 -12.14
CA ILE A 131 -6.84 -12.57 -10.84
C ILE A 131 -8.33 -12.36 -11.10
N PRO A 132 -9.20 -13.27 -10.62
CA PRO A 132 -10.64 -13.13 -10.82
C PRO A 132 -11.17 -11.83 -10.25
N ASP A 133 -12.15 -11.25 -10.93
CA ASP A 133 -12.89 -10.07 -10.49
C ASP A 133 -12.07 -8.77 -10.32
N ILE A 134 -10.77 -8.78 -10.66
CA ILE A 134 -9.94 -7.57 -10.75
C ILE A 134 -9.90 -7.10 -12.20
N PHE A 135 -10.03 -5.78 -12.40
CA PHE A 135 -9.83 -5.17 -13.72
C PHE A 135 -9.14 -3.81 -13.61
N PHE A 136 -8.53 -3.40 -14.71
CA PHE A 136 -7.70 -2.21 -14.79
C PHE A 136 -8.18 -1.31 -15.94
N PRO A 137 -7.97 0.02 -15.84
CA PRO A 137 -8.18 0.90 -16.99
C PRO A 137 -7.14 0.61 -18.09
N VAL A 138 -7.49 0.86 -19.32
CA VAL A 138 -6.51 0.99 -20.41
C VAL A 138 -5.80 2.33 -20.23
N TYR A 139 -4.47 2.32 -20.32
CA TYR A 139 -3.62 3.50 -20.20
C TYR A 139 -3.23 4.00 -21.60
N TYR A 140 -3.13 5.31 -21.77
CA TYR A 140 -2.83 5.98 -23.05
C TYR A 140 -1.48 6.73 -22.98
N PRO A 141 -0.35 6.06 -23.29
CA PRO A 141 0.99 6.69 -23.25
C PRO A 141 1.09 7.91 -24.18
N GLU A 142 0.41 7.86 -25.34
CA GLU A 142 0.41 8.92 -26.36
C GLU A 142 -0.21 10.24 -25.88
N TYR A 143 -1.04 10.20 -24.84
CA TYR A 143 -1.66 11.40 -24.22
C TYR A 143 -1.07 11.69 -22.84
N SER A 144 -0.17 10.84 -22.35
CA SER A 144 0.45 10.93 -21.02
C SER A 144 1.82 11.61 -21.07
N SER A 145 2.29 12.05 -19.92
CA SER A 145 3.58 12.75 -19.74
C SER A 145 4.01 12.69 -18.26
N PRO A 146 5.18 13.17 -17.85
CA PRO A 146 5.58 13.13 -16.44
C PRO A 146 4.62 13.79 -15.46
N LYS A 147 3.70 14.67 -15.92
CA LYS A 147 2.73 15.40 -15.07
C LYS A 147 1.27 15.21 -15.48
N VAL A 148 1.01 14.37 -16.45
CA VAL A 148 -0.32 14.04 -16.94
C VAL A 148 -0.40 12.54 -17.18
N LEU A 149 -1.37 11.87 -16.55
CA LEU A 149 -1.66 10.46 -16.79
C LEU A 149 -3.07 10.32 -17.36
N VAL A 150 -3.20 9.64 -18.50
CA VAL A 150 -4.48 9.43 -19.19
C VAL A 150 -4.79 7.94 -19.22
N MET A 151 -6.00 7.60 -18.80
CA MET A 151 -6.51 6.23 -18.74
C MET A 151 -8.01 6.19 -18.97
N ASP A 152 -8.59 5.00 -19.18
CA ASP A 152 -10.04 4.83 -19.23
C ASP A 152 -10.69 5.36 -17.95
N TRP A 153 -11.88 5.98 -18.11
CA TRP A 153 -12.74 6.26 -16.97
C TRP A 153 -13.43 4.96 -16.55
N LEU A 154 -13.18 4.50 -15.33
CA LEU A 154 -13.87 3.35 -14.77
C LEU A 154 -15.06 3.80 -13.92
N GLU A 155 -16.17 3.09 -14.03
CA GLU A 155 -17.35 3.28 -13.18
C GLU A 155 -17.27 2.34 -11.97
N GLY A 156 -17.76 2.80 -10.83
CA GLY A 156 -17.81 2.05 -9.58
C GLY A 156 -17.93 2.99 -8.39
N ASP A 157 -18.10 2.44 -7.21
CA ASP A 157 -18.22 3.18 -5.96
C ASP A 157 -16.94 2.99 -5.13
N HIS A 158 -16.50 4.01 -4.43
CA HIS A 158 -15.51 3.81 -3.37
C HIS A 158 -16.13 3.06 -2.18
N LEU A 159 -15.30 2.44 -1.34
CA LEU A 159 -15.72 1.51 -0.27
C LEU A 159 -16.88 2.06 0.58
N LYS A 160 -16.79 3.30 1.04
CA LYS A 160 -17.85 3.91 1.85
C LYS A 160 -19.18 4.02 1.10
N GLU A 161 -19.15 4.56 -0.12
CA GLU A 161 -20.34 4.71 -0.97
C GLU A 161 -20.96 3.37 -1.32
N PHE A 162 -20.11 2.36 -1.56
CA PHE A 162 -20.55 0.99 -1.81
C PHE A 162 -21.27 0.40 -0.59
N LEU A 163 -20.70 0.54 0.62
CA LEU A 163 -21.30 0.04 1.86
C LEU A 163 -22.59 0.74 2.23
N ASP A 164 -22.69 2.06 1.97
CA ASP A 164 -23.90 2.84 2.19
C ASP A 164 -25.11 2.31 1.36
N LYS A 165 -24.84 1.65 0.24
CA LYS A 165 -25.85 0.97 -0.61
C LYS A 165 -26.29 -0.40 -0.07
N LYS A 166 -25.73 -0.85 1.05
CA LYS A 166 -26.06 -2.11 1.74
C LYS A 166 -26.00 -3.35 0.84
N PRO A 167 -24.85 -3.63 0.20
CA PRO A 167 -24.67 -4.80 -0.64
C PRO A 167 -24.83 -6.10 0.16
N SER A 168 -25.16 -7.21 -0.52
CA SER A 168 -25.22 -8.52 0.14
C SER A 168 -23.84 -8.97 0.63
N GLN A 169 -23.82 -9.84 1.65
CA GLN A 169 -22.55 -10.38 2.16
C GLN A 169 -21.80 -11.18 1.10
N GLU A 170 -22.51 -11.86 0.22
CA GLU A 170 -21.91 -12.58 -0.90
C GLU A 170 -21.10 -11.65 -1.82
N VAL A 171 -21.67 -10.50 -2.20
CA VAL A 171 -20.97 -9.50 -3.03
C VAL A 171 -19.79 -8.90 -2.28
N LYS A 172 -19.93 -8.62 -0.97
CA LYS A 172 -18.82 -8.15 -0.13
C LYS A 172 -17.68 -9.17 -0.06
N ASN A 173 -18.00 -10.46 0.14
CA ASN A 173 -17.01 -11.53 0.17
C ASN A 173 -16.30 -11.69 -1.18
N ARG A 174 -17.01 -11.57 -2.30
CA ARG A 174 -16.42 -11.62 -3.64
C ARG A 174 -15.42 -10.50 -3.89
N ILE A 175 -15.78 -9.26 -3.53
CA ILE A 175 -14.87 -8.10 -3.59
C ILE A 175 -13.65 -8.32 -2.70
N ALA A 176 -13.88 -8.78 -1.47
CA ALA A 176 -12.82 -9.03 -0.51
C ALA A 176 -11.84 -10.12 -1.01
N GLN A 177 -12.36 -11.22 -1.57
CA GLN A 177 -11.54 -12.27 -2.16
C GLN A 177 -10.71 -11.74 -3.32
N ALA A 178 -11.30 -10.96 -4.23
CA ALA A 178 -10.58 -10.36 -5.34
C ALA A 178 -9.43 -9.45 -4.88
N LEU A 179 -9.67 -8.58 -3.89
CA LEU A 179 -8.64 -7.72 -3.30
C LEU A 179 -7.55 -8.54 -2.61
N TRP A 180 -7.95 -9.57 -1.85
CA TRP A 180 -7.01 -10.45 -1.16
C TRP A 180 -6.09 -11.17 -2.15
N ASP A 181 -6.65 -11.79 -3.17
CA ASP A 181 -5.89 -12.52 -4.18
C ASP A 181 -4.97 -11.59 -4.99
N PHE A 182 -5.44 -10.38 -5.27
CA PHE A 182 -4.64 -9.34 -5.93
C PHE A 182 -3.38 -8.99 -5.12
N TYR A 183 -3.52 -8.77 -3.81
CA TYR A 183 -2.38 -8.43 -2.96
C TYR A 183 -1.47 -9.64 -2.68
N ASN A 184 -2.04 -10.83 -2.49
CA ASN A 184 -1.25 -12.06 -2.30
C ASN A 184 -0.41 -12.37 -3.54
N HIS A 185 -0.97 -12.25 -4.73
CA HIS A 185 -0.21 -12.44 -5.97
C HIS A 185 0.97 -11.48 -6.06
N GLN A 186 0.77 -10.21 -5.75
CA GLN A 186 1.82 -9.19 -5.75
C GLN A 186 2.91 -9.48 -4.72
N LEU A 187 2.55 -9.89 -3.50
CA LEU A 187 3.49 -10.15 -2.41
C LEU A 187 4.28 -11.43 -2.61
N HIS A 188 3.63 -12.51 -3.02
CA HIS A 188 4.20 -13.85 -2.97
C HIS A 188 4.64 -14.38 -4.33
N THR A 189 4.21 -13.75 -5.43
CA THR A 189 4.55 -14.14 -6.79
C THR A 189 5.36 -13.05 -7.52
N ALA A 190 4.81 -11.84 -7.60
CA ALA A 190 5.44 -10.76 -8.37
C ALA A 190 6.55 -10.03 -7.60
N LEU A 191 6.58 -10.12 -6.27
CA LEU A 191 7.47 -9.37 -5.36
C LEU A 191 7.49 -7.86 -5.64
N ALA A 192 6.36 -7.34 -6.11
CA ALA A 192 6.13 -5.93 -6.38
C ALA A 192 4.71 -5.59 -5.94
N ILE A 193 4.58 -4.83 -4.85
CA ILE A 193 3.32 -4.57 -4.18
C ILE A 193 2.85 -3.15 -4.38
N HIS A 194 1.57 -2.99 -4.66
CA HIS A 194 0.85 -1.72 -4.52
C HIS A 194 0.84 -1.32 -3.04
N ALA A 195 1.70 -0.40 -2.66
CA ALA A 195 1.98 -0.09 -1.25
C ALA A 195 1.10 1.04 -0.68
N ASP A 196 0.00 1.36 -1.35
CA ASP A 196 -1.01 2.32 -0.88
C ASP A 196 -2.42 1.69 -0.87
N PRO A 197 -2.74 0.84 0.11
CA PRO A 197 -4.02 0.14 0.21
C PRO A 197 -5.16 1.07 0.67
N HIS A 198 -5.20 2.29 0.12
CA HIS A 198 -6.24 3.26 0.42
C HIS A 198 -7.52 2.90 -0.34
N PRO A 199 -8.72 2.90 0.30
CA PRO A 199 -9.99 2.58 -0.38
C PRO A 199 -10.29 3.44 -1.61
N GLY A 200 -9.76 4.67 -1.67
CA GLY A 200 -9.88 5.57 -2.82
C GLY A 200 -9.19 5.09 -4.09
N ASN A 201 -8.32 4.07 -4.01
CA ASN A 201 -7.63 3.49 -5.15
C ASN A 201 -8.42 2.35 -5.81
N PHE A 202 -9.61 2.03 -5.27
CA PHE A 202 -10.48 0.96 -5.74
C PHE A 202 -11.88 1.46 -6.06
N LEU A 203 -12.42 0.93 -7.16
CA LEU A 203 -13.80 1.15 -7.59
C LEU A 203 -14.55 -0.18 -7.54
N LEU A 204 -15.50 -0.28 -6.62
CA LEU A 204 -16.26 -1.49 -6.33
C LEU A 204 -17.53 -1.51 -7.17
N GLN A 205 -17.79 -2.61 -7.87
CA GLN A 205 -18.96 -2.78 -8.70
C GLN A 205 -20.04 -3.64 -8.01
N LYS A 206 -21.28 -3.42 -8.38
CA LYS A 206 -22.44 -4.13 -7.81
C LYS A 206 -22.40 -5.64 -8.05
N ASP A 207 -21.71 -6.08 -9.10
CA ASP A 207 -21.52 -7.49 -9.46
C ASP A 207 -20.35 -8.16 -8.74
N GLY A 208 -19.65 -7.43 -7.87
CA GLY A 208 -18.53 -7.94 -7.08
C GLY A 208 -17.15 -7.75 -7.72
N ARG A 209 -17.05 -7.07 -8.87
CA ARG A 209 -15.76 -6.76 -9.49
C ARG A 209 -15.12 -5.52 -8.88
N VAL A 210 -13.79 -5.44 -8.96
CA VAL A 210 -12.96 -4.37 -8.41
C VAL A 210 -12.08 -3.76 -9.48
N GLY A 211 -12.26 -2.47 -9.76
CA GLY A 211 -11.37 -1.67 -10.60
C GLY A 211 -10.25 -1.07 -9.77
N VAL A 212 -8.99 -1.23 -10.21
CA VAL A 212 -7.81 -0.63 -9.55
C VAL A 212 -7.34 0.54 -10.39
N ILE A 213 -7.29 1.75 -9.83
CA ILE A 213 -7.14 3.01 -10.59
C ILE A 213 -5.89 3.83 -10.25
N ASP A 214 -5.07 3.42 -9.31
CA ASP A 214 -3.85 4.15 -8.93
C ASP A 214 -2.71 3.18 -8.64
N PHE A 215 -1.51 3.50 -9.14
CA PHE A 215 -0.26 2.76 -8.90
C PHE A 215 0.91 3.71 -8.62
N GLY A 216 0.63 4.89 -8.09
CA GLY A 216 1.64 5.89 -7.74
C GLY A 216 2.66 5.38 -6.71
N CYS A 217 2.23 4.50 -5.80
CA CYS A 217 3.11 3.91 -4.79
C CYS A 217 3.24 2.40 -5.00
N VAL A 218 4.30 1.97 -5.67
CA VAL A 218 4.67 0.55 -5.82
C VAL A 218 5.99 0.28 -5.13
N LYS A 219 6.03 -0.74 -4.28
CA LYS A 219 7.23 -1.20 -3.59
C LYS A 219 7.70 -2.53 -4.16
N VAL A 220 8.90 -2.55 -4.71
CA VAL A 220 9.60 -3.81 -5.01
C VAL A 220 10.07 -4.41 -3.69
N VAL A 221 9.70 -5.65 -3.44
CA VAL A 221 10.08 -6.43 -2.27
C VAL A 221 11.34 -7.21 -2.60
N PRO A 222 12.50 -6.88 -2.00
CA PRO A 222 13.72 -7.65 -2.25
C PRO A 222 13.54 -9.11 -1.87
N GLU A 223 14.03 -10.03 -2.69
CA GLU A 223 13.90 -11.47 -2.46
C GLU A 223 14.53 -11.88 -1.13
N ASP A 224 15.68 -11.32 -0.79
CA ASP A 224 16.33 -11.53 0.50
C ASP A 224 15.44 -11.10 1.68
N PHE A 225 14.81 -9.93 1.61
CA PHE A 225 13.85 -9.51 2.63
C PHE A 225 12.61 -10.43 2.67
N TYR A 226 12.11 -10.88 1.51
CA TYR A 226 10.97 -11.78 1.43
C TYR A 226 11.22 -13.09 2.21
N TYR A 227 12.35 -13.74 1.97
CA TYR A 227 12.68 -15.01 2.62
C TYR A 227 13.08 -14.90 4.09
N HIS A 228 13.22 -13.68 4.62
CA HIS A 228 13.50 -13.47 6.05
C HIS A 228 12.32 -12.85 6.82
N TYR A 229 11.39 -12.20 6.13
CA TYR A 229 10.24 -11.56 6.76
C TYR A 229 9.00 -12.48 6.80
N PHE A 230 8.59 -12.99 5.67
CA PHE A 230 7.36 -13.78 5.53
C PHE A 230 7.38 -15.15 6.22
N PRO A 231 8.53 -15.85 6.41
CA PRO A 231 8.58 -17.08 7.18
C PRO A 231 8.02 -16.96 8.59
N LEU A 232 8.11 -15.78 9.21
CA LEU A 232 7.55 -15.53 10.54
C LEU A 232 6.01 -15.64 10.58
N LEU A 233 5.32 -15.54 9.44
CA LEU A 233 3.89 -15.78 9.35
C LEU A 233 3.52 -17.28 9.28
N VAL A 234 4.51 -18.17 9.10
CA VAL A 234 4.32 -19.62 9.02
C VAL A 234 4.55 -20.23 10.41
N PRO A 235 3.54 -20.86 11.05
CA PRO A 235 3.65 -21.36 12.42
C PRO A 235 4.81 -22.33 12.64
N GLU A 236 5.06 -23.24 11.70
CA GLU A 236 6.13 -24.23 11.81
C GLU A 236 7.52 -23.58 11.85
N ILE A 237 7.70 -22.48 11.12
CA ILE A 237 8.95 -21.72 11.09
C ILE A 237 9.05 -20.85 12.34
N ARG A 238 7.96 -20.14 12.70
CA ARG A 238 7.89 -19.27 13.86
C ARG A 238 8.14 -20.01 15.19
N ASN A 239 7.80 -21.29 15.25
CA ASN A 239 8.03 -22.13 16.44
C ASN A 239 9.42 -22.77 16.48
N ASN A 240 10.28 -22.56 15.45
CA ASN A 240 11.65 -23.04 15.42
C ASN A 240 12.62 -21.96 15.92
N GLN A 241 13.03 -22.03 17.19
CA GLN A 241 13.85 -21.02 17.85
C GLN A 241 15.16 -20.71 17.10
N ALA A 242 15.84 -21.72 16.58
CA ALA A 242 17.11 -21.51 15.89
C ALA A 242 16.95 -20.72 14.58
N VAL A 243 15.83 -20.89 13.88
CA VAL A 243 15.48 -20.15 12.66
C VAL A 243 15.02 -18.73 13.01
N VAL A 244 14.17 -18.61 14.04
CA VAL A 244 13.62 -17.32 14.49
C VAL A 244 14.71 -16.32 14.85
N ASP A 245 15.73 -16.74 15.62
CA ASP A 245 16.84 -15.85 15.99
C ASP A 245 17.58 -15.30 14.77
N GLN A 246 17.77 -16.12 13.74
CA GLN A 246 18.37 -15.71 12.49
C GLN A 246 17.47 -14.73 11.74
N LEU A 247 16.15 -15.03 11.61
CA LEU A 247 15.18 -14.18 10.94
C LEU A 247 15.11 -12.79 11.60
N LEU A 248 14.94 -12.74 12.92
CA LEU A 248 14.80 -11.49 13.66
C LEU A 248 16.07 -10.62 13.61
N SER A 249 17.24 -11.25 13.57
CA SER A 249 18.51 -10.53 13.37
C SER A 249 18.60 -9.96 11.97
N HIS A 250 18.20 -10.72 10.94
CA HIS A 250 18.28 -10.28 9.54
C HIS A 250 17.34 -9.10 9.25
N ILE A 251 16.11 -9.15 9.80
CA ILE A 251 15.15 -8.05 9.63
C ILE A 251 15.35 -6.91 10.65
N GLU A 252 16.47 -6.89 11.36
CA GLU A 252 16.89 -5.81 12.26
C GLU A 252 15.95 -5.58 13.48
N ILE A 253 15.31 -6.63 13.99
CA ILE A 253 14.52 -6.54 15.23
C ILE A 253 15.42 -6.70 16.46
N ILE A 254 16.35 -7.66 16.43
CA ILE A 254 17.34 -7.88 17.46
C ILE A 254 18.76 -7.69 16.90
N PHE A 255 19.68 -7.24 17.74
CA PHE A 255 21.06 -6.98 17.34
C PHE A 255 22.06 -7.73 18.25
N PRO A 256 23.29 -8.03 17.76
CA PRO A 256 24.30 -8.71 18.54
C PRO A 256 24.61 -8.03 19.88
N GLN A 257 24.60 -6.70 19.93
CA GLN A 257 24.89 -5.86 21.09
C GLN A 257 23.75 -5.74 22.10
N ASP A 258 22.54 -6.20 21.78
CA ASP A 258 21.42 -6.20 22.73
C ASP A 258 21.72 -7.13 23.90
N SER A 259 21.35 -6.72 25.11
CA SER A 259 21.44 -7.59 26.30
C SER A 259 20.51 -8.80 26.11
N PRO A 260 20.80 -9.93 26.78
CA PRO A 260 19.93 -11.10 26.73
C PRO A 260 18.48 -10.80 27.11
N ALA A 261 18.24 -9.92 28.08
CA ALA A 261 16.91 -9.52 28.52
C ALA A 261 16.16 -8.75 27.40
N VAL A 262 16.82 -7.80 26.78
CA VAL A 262 16.24 -7.03 25.65
C VAL A 262 15.93 -7.93 24.46
N LYS A 263 16.81 -8.87 24.11
CA LYS A 263 16.57 -9.85 23.05
C LYS A 263 15.30 -10.66 23.30
N VAL A 264 15.17 -11.22 24.50
CA VAL A 264 14.00 -12.03 24.88
C VAL A 264 12.72 -11.18 24.85
N GLU A 265 12.74 -9.98 25.41
CA GLU A 265 11.57 -9.08 25.46
C GLU A 265 11.10 -8.70 24.03
N LEU A 266 12.02 -8.24 23.17
CA LEU A 266 11.69 -7.85 21.79
C LEU A 266 11.26 -9.04 20.93
N GLN A 267 11.94 -10.18 21.07
CA GLN A 267 11.57 -11.41 20.39
C GLN A 267 10.17 -11.88 20.78
N THR A 268 9.87 -11.93 22.07
CA THR A 268 8.54 -12.32 22.56
C THR A 268 7.47 -11.40 21.98
N ALA A 269 7.63 -10.09 22.12
CA ALA A 269 6.69 -9.10 21.64
C ALA A 269 6.47 -9.19 20.13
N PHE A 270 7.54 -9.35 19.35
CA PHE A 270 7.47 -9.47 17.90
C PHE A 270 6.78 -10.77 17.47
N LEU A 271 7.08 -11.89 18.09
CA LEU A 271 6.46 -13.18 17.78
C LEU A 271 4.98 -13.20 18.16
N GLU A 272 4.58 -12.59 19.27
CA GLU A 272 3.17 -12.44 19.66
C GLU A 272 2.39 -11.59 18.62
N MET A 273 2.96 -10.45 18.20
CA MET A 273 2.36 -9.65 17.12
C MET A 273 2.26 -10.45 15.82
N THR A 274 3.32 -11.16 15.46
CA THR A 274 3.35 -11.96 14.23
C THR A 274 2.35 -13.12 14.30
N ALA A 275 2.20 -13.77 15.45
CA ALA A 275 1.18 -14.80 15.66
C ALA A 275 -0.24 -14.25 15.50
N LEU A 276 -0.50 -13.04 16.00
CA LEU A 276 -1.78 -12.38 15.82
C LEU A 276 -2.04 -12.04 14.34
N LEU A 277 -1.06 -11.45 13.65
CA LEU A 277 -1.15 -11.10 12.23
C LEU A 277 -1.25 -12.32 11.31
N SER A 278 -0.77 -13.50 11.74
CA SER A 278 -0.80 -14.73 10.94
C SER A 278 -2.12 -15.51 11.04
N ARG A 279 -3.00 -15.18 12.00
CA ARG A 279 -4.29 -15.90 12.18
C ARG A 279 -5.07 -16.13 10.87
N PRO A 280 -5.15 -15.17 9.93
CA PRO A 280 -5.81 -15.39 8.65
C PRO A 280 -5.21 -16.53 7.83
N PHE A 281 -3.95 -16.82 8.00
CA PHE A 281 -3.21 -17.83 7.24
C PHE A 281 -3.22 -19.23 7.89
N GLU A 282 -3.80 -19.36 9.07
CA GLU A 282 -3.83 -20.61 9.84
C GLU A 282 -5.13 -21.40 9.64
N THR A 283 -6.08 -20.85 8.86
CA THR A 283 -7.37 -21.47 8.57
C THR A 283 -7.68 -21.40 7.08
N GLU A 284 -8.48 -22.35 6.56
CA GLU A 284 -8.91 -22.35 5.16
C GLU A 284 -9.70 -21.09 4.81
N ASN A 285 -10.62 -20.69 5.69
CA ASN A 285 -11.39 -19.47 5.58
C ASN A 285 -11.25 -18.65 6.85
N PHE A 286 -11.14 -17.34 6.71
CA PHE A 286 -11.02 -16.42 7.84
C PHE A 286 -12.08 -15.32 7.77
N GLN A 287 -12.76 -15.11 8.90
CA GLN A 287 -13.71 -14.02 9.09
C GLN A 287 -13.00 -12.80 9.64
N PHE A 288 -12.85 -11.76 8.83
CA PHE A 288 -12.29 -10.48 9.27
C PHE A 288 -13.36 -9.68 10.03
N THR A 289 -13.01 -9.20 11.22
CA THR A 289 -13.89 -8.40 12.07
C THR A 289 -13.17 -7.17 12.60
N HIS A 290 -13.92 -6.17 13.06
CA HIS A 290 -13.32 -4.99 13.71
C HIS A 290 -12.64 -5.37 15.02
N GLU A 291 -13.17 -6.35 15.77
CA GLU A 291 -12.55 -6.87 16.99
C GLU A 291 -11.15 -7.42 16.73
N PHE A 292 -10.95 -8.12 15.61
CA PHE A 292 -9.61 -8.58 15.20
C PHE A 292 -8.66 -7.41 14.95
N ILE A 293 -9.14 -6.34 14.32
CA ILE A 293 -8.33 -5.13 14.12
C ILE A 293 -8.02 -4.44 15.44
N ASP A 294 -8.98 -4.36 16.36
CA ASP A 294 -8.79 -3.79 17.70
C ASP A 294 -7.76 -4.59 18.52
N GLU A 295 -7.75 -5.93 18.41
CA GLU A 295 -6.71 -6.77 19.03
C GLU A 295 -5.31 -6.42 18.49
N ILE A 296 -5.17 -6.19 17.18
CA ILE A 296 -3.88 -5.81 16.56
C ILE A 296 -3.43 -4.44 17.10
N TYR A 297 -4.34 -3.46 17.17
CA TYR A 297 -4.01 -2.14 17.71
C TYR A 297 -3.62 -2.22 19.20
N ALA A 298 -4.39 -2.95 20.00
CA ALA A 298 -4.09 -3.14 21.43
C ALA A 298 -2.71 -3.78 21.64
N LYS A 299 -2.37 -4.80 20.86
CA LYS A 299 -1.03 -5.42 20.89
C LYS A 299 0.05 -4.43 20.45
N GLY A 300 -0.21 -3.60 19.46
CA GLY A 300 0.71 -2.54 19.03
C GLY A 300 0.97 -1.51 20.14
N GLU A 301 -0.07 -1.09 20.87
CA GLU A 301 0.06 -0.19 22.02
C GLU A 301 0.85 -0.82 23.16
N GLU A 302 0.63 -2.10 23.46
CA GLU A 302 1.41 -2.86 24.45
C GLU A 302 2.89 -2.88 24.09
N ILE A 303 3.22 -3.25 22.85
CA ILE A 303 4.60 -3.27 22.33
C ILE A 303 5.25 -1.89 22.39
N TYR A 304 4.48 -0.82 22.11
CA TYR A 304 4.99 0.55 22.21
C TYR A 304 5.38 0.95 23.63
N GLN A 305 4.87 0.27 24.68
CA GLN A 305 5.29 0.54 26.08
C GLN A 305 6.64 -0.09 26.44
N ILE A 306 7.16 -1.02 25.63
CA ILE A 306 8.50 -1.60 25.83
C ILE A 306 9.54 -0.47 25.77
N PRO A 307 10.42 -0.33 26.79
CA PRO A 307 11.36 0.77 26.84
C PRO A 307 12.24 0.92 25.60
N GLU A 308 12.72 -0.19 25.05
CA GLU A 308 13.57 -0.21 23.86
C GLU A 308 12.80 0.11 22.56
N VAL A 309 11.47 -0.04 22.52
CA VAL A 309 10.61 0.39 21.42
C VAL A 309 10.24 1.86 21.56
N LYS A 310 9.90 2.29 22.78
CA LYS A 310 9.48 3.67 23.07
C LYS A 310 10.63 4.70 22.99
N ARG A 311 11.81 4.29 23.41
CA ARG A 311 13.05 5.10 23.37
C ARG A 311 14.20 4.22 22.88
N PRO A 312 14.20 3.91 21.59
CA PRO A 312 15.16 2.98 21.04
C PRO A 312 16.58 3.55 21.11
N THR A 313 17.55 2.71 21.41
CA THR A 313 18.97 3.05 21.33
C THR A 313 19.47 3.08 19.89
N GLN A 314 18.75 2.38 19.01
CA GLN A 314 18.98 2.32 17.57
C GLN A 314 17.66 2.02 16.83
N PRO A 315 17.52 2.43 15.54
CA PRO A 315 16.33 2.08 14.76
C PRO A 315 16.20 0.56 14.63
N ARG A 316 14.97 0.06 14.76
CA ARG A 316 14.67 -1.37 14.64
C ARG A 316 13.71 -1.62 13.47
N GLY A 317 13.85 -2.77 12.88
CA GLY A 317 13.05 -3.20 11.74
C GLY A 317 13.62 -2.78 10.39
N SER A 318 13.50 -3.66 9.41
CA SER A 318 13.89 -3.37 8.03
C SER A 318 13.08 -2.21 7.44
N LYS A 319 13.73 -1.32 6.70
CA LYS A 319 13.05 -0.24 5.96
C LYS A 319 11.98 -0.76 4.97
N HIS A 320 12.14 -1.99 4.49
CA HIS A 320 11.20 -2.63 3.58
C HIS A 320 9.90 -3.03 4.27
N ALA A 321 9.95 -3.31 5.59
CA ALA A 321 8.78 -3.64 6.38
C ALA A 321 7.77 -2.48 6.48
N LEU A 322 8.20 -1.23 6.35
CA LEU A 322 7.32 -0.06 6.43
C LEU A 322 6.13 -0.17 5.46
N TYR A 323 6.41 -0.47 4.20
CA TYR A 323 5.39 -0.55 3.14
C TYR A 323 4.60 -1.86 3.19
N VAL A 324 5.26 -2.97 3.51
CA VAL A 324 4.59 -4.27 3.67
C VAL A 324 3.61 -4.23 4.84
N ASN A 325 4.01 -3.69 5.99
CA ASN A 325 3.14 -3.54 7.15
C ASN A 325 1.97 -2.60 6.85
N ARG A 326 2.23 -1.43 6.24
CA ARG A 326 1.19 -0.50 5.81
C ARG A 326 0.17 -1.19 4.91
N THR A 327 0.64 -2.03 3.98
CA THR A 327 -0.22 -2.77 3.08
C THR A 327 -1.10 -3.76 3.83
N TYR A 328 -0.53 -4.59 4.71
CA TYR A 328 -1.33 -5.54 5.50
C TYR A 328 -2.35 -4.85 6.40
N PHE A 329 -1.97 -3.77 7.09
CA PHE A 329 -2.92 -3.01 7.91
C PHE A 329 -4.08 -2.44 7.08
N GLY A 330 -3.79 -1.87 5.91
CA GLY A 330 -4.83 -1.34 5.04
C GLY A 330 -5.75 -2.42 4.48
N ILE A 331 -5.18 -3.56 4.04
CA ILE A 331 -5.97 -4.69 3.56
C ILE A 331 -6.86 -5.24 4.67
N TYR A 332 -6.30 -5.52 5.86
CA TYR A 332 -7.05 -6.05 6.99
C TYR A 332 -8.20 -5.12 7.41
N SER A 333 -7.96 -3.79 7.40
CA SER A 333 -9.00 -2.81 7.67
C SER A 333 -10.11 -2.86 6.64
N MET A 334 -9.79 -2.92 5.34
CA MET A 334 -10.80 -3.06 4.28
C MET A 334 -11.57 -4.38 4.39
N MET A 335 -10.88 -5.48 4.73
CA MET A 335 -11.53 -6.78 4.97
C MET A 335 -12.50 -6.72 6.14
N ALA A 336 -12.14 -6.03 7.23
CA ALA A 336 -13.00 -5.83 8.40
C ALA A 336 -14.21 -4.95 8.08
N ASP A 337 -14.04 -3.85 7.31
CA ASP A 337 -15.14 -3.00 6.87
C ASP A 337 -16.14 -3.78 5.99
N LEU A 338 -15.65 -4.67 5.14
CA LEU A 338 -16.47 -5.59 4.34
C LEU A 338 -17.08 -6.72 5.19
N GLN A 339 -16.64 -6.92 6.43
CA GLN A 339 -16.97 -8.10 7.24
C GLN A 339 -16.71 -9.40 6.47
N ALA A 340 -15.55 -9.46 5.82
CA ALA A 340 -15.23 -10.46 4.83
C ALA A 340 -14.97 -11.84 5.46
N ASN A 341 -15.56 -12.86 4.84
CA ASN A 341 -15.21 -14.26 5.09
C ASN A 341 -14.65 -14.84 3.78
N ILE A 342 -13.34 -15.07 3.73
CA ILE A 342 -12.60 -15.40 2.50
C ILE A 342 -11.61 -16.54 2.73
N SER A 343 -11.25 -17.22 1.64
CA SER A 343 -10.08 -18.10 1.63
C SER A 343 -8.80 -17.30 1.54
N THR A 344 -7.83 -17.64 2.39
CA THR A 344 -6.57 -16.88 2.45
C THR A 344 -5.47 -17.44 1.56
N HIS A 345 -5.67 -18.65 1.03
CA HIS A 345 -4.75 -19.33 0.11
C HIS A 345 -3.29 -19.34 0.58
N ALA A 346 -3.09 -19.49 1.91
CA ALA A 346 -1.76 -19.47 2.51
C ALA A 346 -0.88 -20.63 2.06
N ASP A 347 -1.47 -21.77 1.69
CA ASP A 347 -0.80 -22.93 1.12
C ASP A 347 0.01 -22.61 -0.14
N LEU A 348 -0.46 -21.65 -0.96
CA LEU A 348 0.20 -21.29 -2.23
C LEU A 348 1.62 -20.72 -2.06
N TRP A 349 1.94 -20.17 -0.89
CA TRP A 349 3.24 -19.55 -0.63
C TRP A 349 3.96 -20.10 0.60
N SER A 350 3.24 -20.65 1.60
CA SER A 350 3.85 -21.16 2.84
C SER A 350 4.76 -22.35 2.59
N ASP A 351 4.40 -23.25 1.69
CA ASP A 351 5.22 -24.43 1.37
C ASP A 351 6.54 -24.04 0.70
N LYS A 352 6.54 -23.01 -0.15
CA LYS A 352 7.77 -22.43 -0.72
C LYS A 352 8.71 -21.93 0.38
N LEU A 353 8.18 -21.28 1.42
CA LEU A 353 8.96 -20.80 2.54
C LEU A 353 9.47 -21.92 3.44
N LYS A 354 8.64 -22.93 3.70
CA LYS A 354 9.07 -24.15 4.45
C LYS A 354 10.21 -24.86 3.74
N SER A 355 10.09 -25.05 2.43
CA SER A 355 11.14 -25.65 1.59
C SER A 355 12.46 -24.87 1.67
N HIS A 356 12.39 -23.53 1.54
CA HIS A 356 13.56 -22.67 1.62
C HIS A 356 14.30 -22.82 2.97
N TRP A 357 13.57 -23.01 4.06
CA TRP A 357 14.13 -23.16 5.41
C TRP A 357 14.33 -24.61 5.86
N GLY A 358 14.20 -25.59 4.94
CA GLY A 358 14.44 -27.00 5.22
C GLY A 358 13.44 -27.64 6.19
N LEU A 359 12.21 -27.12 6.23
CA LEU A 359 11.12 -27.58 7.10
C LEU A 359 10.00 -28.27 6.30
N GLU A 360 10.34 -28.95 5.22
CA GLU A 360 9.39 -29.76 4.46
C GLU A 360 8.85 -30.88 5.34
N LYS A 361 7.56 -31.23 5.18
CA LYS A 361 7.01 -32.42 5.79
C LYS A 361 7.73 -33.64 5.20
N ALA A 362 8.41 -34.39 6.06
CA ALA A 362 8.96 -35.70 5.72
C ALA A 362 7.84 -36.68 5.29
#